data_333065007e5500c406c10191770d494c
#
_entry.id   333065007e5500c406c10191770d494c
#
_cell.length_a   1.000
_cell.length_b   1.000
_cell.length_c   1.000
_cell.angle_alpha   90.00
_cell.angle_beta   90.00
_cell.angle_gamma   90.00
#
_symmetry.space_group_name_H-M   'P 1'
#
loop_
_entity.id
_entity.type
_entity.pdbx_description
1 polymer ?
#
loop_
_entity_poly.entity_id
_entity_poly.type
_entity_poly.pdbx_seq_one_letter_code
_entity_poly.pdbx_strand_id
1 'polypeptide(L)'
;MARTIPIDPILEKGYNVRLLVEDFDGLIEKWSNRSEKFKETVDSSLDCQYGTGEKDKLDIFRCGKPNAPLFIFVHGGYWQRGDKSVYSFVAESFVSSGIDVALIGYQLCPGASMTNIVDKIREAVIWIWDNADDYAISKNRINVSGHSAGGHITGIILATDWKEISEELPSDIVKTGIPISR
;
A
#
# COMPACT_ATOMS: atom_id res chain seq x y z
N MET A 1 -21.74 -1.72 24.52
CA MET A 1 -22.56 -1.33 23.36
C MET A 1 -21.95 -0.10 22.73
N ALA A 2 -21.49 -0.18 21.47
CA ALA A 2 -20.96 1.00 20.75
C ALA A 2 -22.13 1.99 20.55
N ARG A 3 -21.94 3.23 20.95
CA ARG A 3 -22.88 4.31 20.65
C ARG A 3 -22.90 4.51 19.13
N THR A 4 -24.02 4.21 18.49
CA THR A 4 -24.28 4.61 17.12
C THR A 4 -24.47 6.12 17.10
N ILE A 5 -23.48 6.87 16.66
CA ILE A 5 -23.60 8.32 16.46
C ILE A 5 -24.49 8.48 15.21
N PRO A 6 -25.59 9.27 15.30
CA PRO A 6 -26.42 9.53 14.12
C PRO A 6 -25.55 10.22 13.03
N ILE A 7 -25.70 9.75 11.80
CA ILE A 7 -25.02 10.37 10.64
C ILE A 7 -25.68 11.72 10.38
N ASP A 8 -24.91 12.81 10.43
CA ASP A 8 -25.34 14.11 9.99
C ASP A 8 -25.38 14.15 8.45
N PRO A 9 -26.54 14.32 7.82
CA PRO A 9 -26.68 14.26 6.36
C PRO A 9 -25.93 15.37 5.62
N ILE A 10 -25.66 16.50 6.26
CA ILE A 10 -24.89 17.61 5.67
C ILE A 10 -23.42 17.24 5.63
N LEU A 11 -22.89 16.74 6.76
CA LEU A 11 -21.51 16.28 6.85
C LEU A 11 -21.29 15.05 5.96
N GLU A 12 -22.21 14.10 5.94
CA GLU A 12 -22.14 12.94 5.06
C GLU A 12 -22.02 13.36 3.60
N LYS A 13 -22.86 14.27 3.13
CA LYS A 13 -22.80 14.79 1.76
C LYS A 13 -21.49 15.53 1.46
N GLY A 14 -20.92 16.24 2.45
CA GLY A 14 -19.70 17.03 2.30
C GLY A 14 -18.41 16.21 2.36
N TYR A 15 -18.40 15.13 3.15
CA TYR A 15 -17.18 14.37 3.44
C TYR A 15 -17.15 12.96 2.84
N ASN A 16 -18.27 12.41 2.43
CA ASN A 16 -18.29 11.10 1.77
C ASN A 16 -18.03 11.26 0.27
N VAL A 17 -16.76 11.20 -0.11
CA VAL A 17 -16.30 11.34 -1.52
C VAL A 17 -16.92 10.30 -2.47
N ARG A 18 -17.39 9.15 -1.97
CA ARG A 18 -18.08 8.14 -2.79
C ARG A 18 -19.37 8.66 -3.40
N LEU A 19 -20.07 9.57 -2.71
CA LEU A 19 -21.29 10.19 -3.20
C LEU A 19 -21.05 11.17 -4.35
N LEU A 20 -19.77 11.53 -4.61
CA LEU A 20 -19.39 12.43 -5.71
C LEU A 20 -19.04 11.67 -6.99
N VAL A 21 -18.97 10.33 -6.93
CA VAL A 21 -18.69 9.47 -8.09
C VAL A 21 -19.98 8.75 -8.47
N GLU A 22 -20.49 9.02 -9.67
CA GLU A 22 -21.79 8.56 -10.16
C GLU A 22 -21.91 7.02 -10.13
N ASP A 23 -20.86 6.30 -10.51
CA ASP A 23 -20.78 4.84 -10.51
C ASP A 23 -19.51 4.37 -9.79
N PHE A 24 -19.45 4.56 -8.48
CA PHE A 24 -18.29 4.18 -7.69
C PHE A 24 -18.02 2.68 -7.73
N ASP A 25 -19.07 1.86 -7.61
CA ASP A 25 -18.91 0.40 -7.54
C ASP A 25 -18.48 -0.17 -8.90
N GLY A 26 -19.00 0.33 -10.01
CA GLY A 26 -18.53 -0.02 -11.36
C GLY A 26 -17.10 0.46 -11.63
N LEU A 27 -16.65 1.56 -11.03
CA LEU A 27 -15.25 1.99 -11.09
C LEU A 27 -14.34 0.99 -10.38
N ILE A 28 -14.70 0.54 -9.17
CA ILE A 28 -13.95 -0.47 -8.41
C ILE A 28 -13.90 -1.79 -9.17
N GLU A 29 -15.02 -2.22 -9.76
CA GLU A 29 -15.06 -3.43 -10.59
C GLU A 29 -14.11 -3.34 -11.80
N LYS A 30 -14.09 -2.20 -12.50
CA LYS A 30 -13.14 -1.95 -13.59
C LYS A 30 -11.69 -2.05 -13.14
N TRP A 31 -11.36 -1.49 -11.98
CA TRP A 31 -10.01 -1.58 -11.40
C TRP A 31 -9.65 -3.02 -11.03
N SER A 32 -10.58 -3.74 -10.39
CA SER A 32 -10.39 -5.16 -10.05
C SER A 32 -10.15 -6.00 -11.30
N ASN A 33 -10.99 -5.86 -12.32
CA ASN A 33 -10.86 -6.60 -13.58
C ASN A 33 -9.54 -6.28 -14.32
N ARG A 34 -9.08 -5.02 -14.29
CA ARG A 34 -7.78 -4.63 -14.83
C ARG A 34 -6.63 -5.22 -14.04
N SER A 35 -6.75 -5.24 -12.71
CA SER A 35 -5.76 -5.81 -11.80
C SER A 35 -5.59 -7.31 -12.01
N GLU A 36 -6.70 -8.06 -12.14
CA GLU A 36 -6.64 -9.50 -12.41
C GLU A 36 -5.94 -9.78 -13.74
N LYS A 37 -6.33 -9.08 -14.82
CA LYS A 37 -5.68 -9.22 -16.12
C LYS A 37 -4.19 -8.92 -16.11
N PHE A 38 -3.79 -7.88 -15.36
CA PHE A 38 -2.38 -7.53 -15.21
C PHE A 38 -1.59 -8.63 -14.50
N LYS A 39 -2.12 -9.19 -13.42
CA LYS A 39 -1.49 -10.28 -12.67
C LYS A 39 -1.21 -11.52 -13.52
N GLU A 40 -2.04 -11.81 -14.52
CA GLU A 40 -1.86 -12.95 -15.43
C GLU A 40 -0.66 -12.78 -16.38
N THR A 41 -0.19 -11.55 -16.59
CA THR A 41 0.81 -11.22 -17.62
C THR A 41 2.16 -10.81 -17.07
N VAL A 42 2.29 -10.66 -15.78
CA VAL A 42 3.49 -10.12 -15.13
C VAL A 42 4.16 -11.15 -14.23
N ASP A 43 5.48 -11.12 -14.17
CA ASP A 43 6.21 -11.88 -13.15
C ASP A 43 5.92 -11.31 -11.77
N SER A 44 5.32 -12.12 -10.89
CA SER A 44 4.86 -11.66 -9.59
C SER A 44 5.01 -12.72 -8.49
N SER A 45 5.14 -12.24 -7.26
CA SER A 45 4.96 -13.02 -6.05
C SER A 45 3.78 -12.42 -5.30
N LEU A 46 2.68 -13.17 -5.23
CA LEU A 46 1.44 -12.71 -4.64
C LEU A 46 1.31 -13.24 -3.20
N ASP A 47 0.61 -12.46 -2.36
CA ASP A 47 0.28 -12.83 -0.98
C ASP A 47 1.51 -13.19 -0.11
N CYS A 48 2.65 -12.54 -0.34
CA CYS A 48 3.82 -12.67 0.52
C CYS A 48 3.47 -12.21 1.94
N GLN A 49 3.52 -13.13 2.89
CA GLN A 49 3.14 -12.88 4.29
C GLN A 49 4.25 -12.14 5.02
N TYR A 50 3.99 -10.92 5.49
CA TYR A 50 4.94 -10.11 6.25
C TYR A 50 4.63 -10.03 7.76
N GLY A 51 3.44 -10.41 8.16
CA GLY A 51 2.97 -10.38 9.54
C GLY A 51 2.03 -11.54 9.85
N THR A 52 1.38 -11.53 11.01
CA THR A 52 0.51 -12.63 11.47
C THR A 52 -0.97 -12.43 11.15
N GLY A 53 -1.37 -11.23 10.73
CA GLY A 53 -2.75 -10.91 10.40
C GLY A 53 -3.14 -11.44 9.01
N GLU A 54 -4.41 -11.66 8.80
CA GLU A 54 -4.95 -12.17 7.53
C GLU A 54 -4.60 -11.25 6.34
N LYS A 55 -4.60 -9.93 6.57
CA LYS A 55 -4.27 -8.91 5.56
C LYS A 55 -2.81 -8.44 5.61
N ASP A 56 -1.98 -8.99 6.49
CA ASP A 56 -0.56 -8.66 6.59
C ASP A 56 0.21 -9.34 5.46
N LYS A 57 -0.16 -9.04 4.23
CA LYS A 57 0.36 -9.61 2.99
C LYS A 57 0.69 -8.52 1.99
N LEU A 58 1.66 -8.78 1.16
CA LEU A 58 2.01 -7.89 0.06
C LEU A 58 2.18 -8.66 -1.25
N ASP A 59 2.04 -7.95 -2.36
CA ASP A 59 2.31 -8.48 -3.70
C ASP A 59 3.52 -7.77 -4.27
N ILE A 60 4.42 -8.52 -4.93
CA ILE A 60 5.60 -7.99 -5.61
C ILE A 60 5.46 -8.27 -7.10
N PHE A 61 5.58 -7.23 -7.93
CA PHE A 61 5.55 -7.28 -9.39
C PHE A 61 6.91 -6.86 -9.93
N ARG A 62 7.52 -7.73 -10.75
CA ARG A 62 8.90 -7.53 -11.23
C ARG A 62 8.93 -7.07 -12.68
N CYS A 63 9.77 -6.09 -12.95
CA CYS A 63 10.02 -5.58 -14.31
C CYS A 63 11.04 -6.43 -15.10
N GLY A 64 11.65 -7.43 -14.46
CA GLY A 64 12.66 -8.30 -15.07
C GLY A 64 14.02 -7.66 -15.30
N LYS A 65 14.28 -6.46 -14.77
CA LYS A 65 15.59 -5.80 -14.86
C LYS A 65 16.40 -5.98 -13.58
N PRO A 66 17.70 -6.27 -13.65
CA PRO A 66 18.54 -6.36 -12.47
C PRO A 66 18.67 -4.99 -11.80
N ASN A 67 18.71 -4.99 -10.47
CA ASN A 67 18.83 -3.79 -9.65
C ASN A 67 17.77 -2.70 -9.94
N ALA A 68 16.57 -3.11 -10.34
CA ALA A 68 15.47 -2.18 -10.54
C ALA A 68 15.14 -1.40 -9.24
N PRO A 69 14.72 -0.14 -9.33
CA PRO A 69 14.15 0.53 -8.18
C PRO A 69 12.84 -0.15 -7.78
N LEU A 70 12.54 -0.16 -6.48
CA LEU A 70 11.26 -0.61 -5.96
C LEU A 70 10.37 0.59 -5.65
N PHE A 71 9.13 0.52 -6.11
CA PHE A 71 8.06 1.42 -5.77
C PHE A 71 7.02 0.72 -4.90
N ILE A 72 6.95 1.10 -3.63
CA ILE A 72 5.93 0.60 -2.71
C ILE A 72 4.68 1.45 -2.85
N PHE A 73 3.52 0.82 -3.02
CA PHE A 73 2.24 1.51 -3.05
C PHE A 73 1.33 1.04 -1.92
N VAL A 74 0.78 2.02 -1.17
CA VAL A 74 -0.18 1.81 -0.09
C VAL A 74 -1.55 2.33 -0.55
N HIS A 75 -2.56 1.46 -0.56
CA HIS A 75 -3.89 1.81 -1.02
C HIS A 75 -4.63 2.75 -0.06
N GLY A 76 -5.59 3.48 -0.60
CA GLY A 76 -6.53 4.30 0.15
C GLY A 76 -7.74 3.50 0.65
N GLY A 77 -8.76 4.23 1.12
CA GLY A 77 -10.01 3.63 1.58
C GLY A 77 -10.40 4.05 2.99
N TYR A 78 -9.95 5.23 3.43
CA TYR A 78 -10.29 5.81 4.74
C TYR A 78 -9.89 4.91 5.93
N TRP A 79 -8.84 4.10 5.76
CA TRP A 79 -8.37 3.06 6.70
C TRP A 79 -9.43 2.00 7.06
N GLN A 80 -10.58 1.99 6.40
CA GLN A 80 -11.75 1.14 6.70
C GLN A 80 -12.13 0.20 5.55
N ARG A 81 -11.56 0.40 4.37
CA ARG A 81 -11.92 -0.35 3.15
C ARG A 81 -10.73 -0.41 2.21
N GLY A 82 -10.93 -1.19 1.15
CA GLY A 82 -9.90 -1.43 0.15
C GLY A 82 -9.15 -2.72 0.41
N ASP A 83 -8.47 -3.15 -0.63
CA ASP A 83 -7.60 -4.30 -0.61
C ASP A 83 -6.51 -4.10 -1.68
N LYS A 84 -5.28 -4.56 -1.41
CA LYS A 84 -4.16 -4.42 -2.34
C LYS A 84 -4.46 -4.99 -3.73
N SER A 85 -5.23 -6.09 -3.78
CA SER A 85 -5.56 -6.79 -5.02
C SER A 85 -6.31 -5.93 -6.03
N VAL A 86 -7.13 -4.99 -5.56
CA VAL A 86 -7.88 -4.05 -6.42
C VAL A 86 -6.95 -3.09 -7.15
N TYR A 87 -5.76 -2.83 -6.60
CA TYR A 87 -4.84 -1.80 -7.07
C TYR A 87 -3.64 -2.35 -7.86
N SER A 88 -3.59 -3.65 -8.18
CA SER A 88 -2.47 -4.23 -8.92
C SER A 88 -2.24 -3.55 -10.28
N PHE A 89 -3.28 -3.00 -10.91
CA PHE A 89 -3.18 -2.23 -12.14
C PHE A 89 -2.26 -1.00 -12.04
N VAL A 90 -2.05 -0.47 -10.82
CA VAL A 90 -1.13 0.65 -10.60
C VAL A 90 0.30 0.27 -10.99
N ALA A 91 0.66 -0.99 -10.78
CA ALA A 91 2.00 -1.49 -11.09
C ALA A 91 2.31 -1.54 -12.59
N GLU A 92 1.29 -1.61 -13.46
CA GLU A 92 1.44 -1.80 -14.91
C GLU A 92 2.39 -0.79 -15.57
N SER A 93 2.19 0.50 -15.30
CA SER A 93 3.01 1.58 -15.88
C SER A 93 4.43 1.60 -15.32
N PHE A 94 4.60 1.25 -14.04
CA PHE A 94 5.92 1.21 -13.40
C PHE A 94 6.73 0.02 -13.89
N VAL A 95 6.15 -1.17 -13.93
CA VAL A 95 6.81 -2.39 -14.41
C VAL A 95 7.24 -2.23 -15.87
N SER A 96 6.37 -1.70 -16.73
CA SER A 96 6.72 -1.42 -18.12
C SER A 96 7.84 -0.38 -18.29
N SER A 97 8.00 0.49 -17.28
CA SER A 97 9.08 1.49 -17.22
C SER A 97 10.38 0.98 -16.57
N GLY A 98 10.40 -0.29 -16.13
CA GLY A 98 11.59 -0.89 -15.52
C GLY A 98 11.73 -0.64 -14.02
N ILE A 99 10.61 -0.55 -13.33
CA ILE A 99 10.51 -0.33 -11.89
C ILE A 99 9.71 -1.48 -11.30
N ASP A 100 10.25 -2.15 -10.29
CA ASP A 100 9.52 -3.15 -9.52
C ASP A 100 8.50 -2.47 -8.61
N VAL A 101 7.38 -3.17 -8.33
CA VAL A 101 6.33 -2.61 -7.49
C VAL A 101 5.95 -3.57 -6.39
N ALA A 102 5.80 -3.07 -5.16
CA ALA A 102 5.21 -3.79 -4.06
C ALA A 102 3.88 -3.12 -3.65
N LEU A 103 2.81 -3.89 -3.58
CA LEU A 103 1.51 -3.44 -3.07
C LEU A 103 1.30 -4.02 -1.67
N ILE A 104 1.17 -3.16 -0.67
CA ILE A 104 1.01 -3.59 0.72
C ILE A 104 -0.48 -3.62 1.08
N GLY A 105 -0.95 -4.81 1.53
CA GLY A 105 -2.20 -4.96 2.24
C GLY A 105 -2.02 -4.66 3.73
N TYR A 106 -3.08 -4.29 4.42
CA TYR A 106 -3.05 -4.02 5.85
C TYR A 106 -4.44 -4.21 6.47
N GLN A 107 -4.48 -4.49 7.78
CA GLN A 107 -5.71 -4.60 8.54
C GLN A 107 -6.46 -3.25 8.58
N LEU A 108 -7.78 -3.31 8.60
CA LEU A 108 -8.64 -2.14 8.49
C LEU A 108 -9.34 -1.81 9.82
N CYS A 109 -9.65 -0.54 10.03
CA CYS A 109 -10.52 -0.12 11.11
C CYS A 109 -11.98 -0.62 10.89
N PRO A 110 -12.73 -0.96 11.95
CA PRO A 110 -12.38 -0.88 13.37
C PRO A 110 -11.65 -2.11 13.91
N GLY A 111 -11.33 -3.11 13.09
CA GLY A 111 -10.61 -4.32 13.51
C GLY A 111 -9.17 -4.04 13.95
N ALA A 112 -8.53 -3.02 13.37
CA ALA A 112 -7.25 -2.50 13.79
C ALA A 112 -7.35 -1.03 14.20
N SER A 113 -6.47 -0.57 15.09
CA SER A 113 -6.30 0.85 15.39
C SER A 113 -5.40 1.52 14.33
N MET A 114 -5.42 2.85 14.26
CA MET A 114 -4.51 3.60 13.40
C MET A 114 -3.04 3.32 13.71
N THR A 115 -2.69 3.21 14.99
CA THR A 115 -1.34 2.84 15.41
C THR A 115 -0.95 1.48 14.89
N ASN A 116 -1.82 0.45 15.05
CA ASN A 116 -1.55 -0.88 14.52
C ASN A 116 -1.36 -0.88 13.00
N ILE A 117 -2.17 -0.12 12.25
CA ILE A 117 -2.04 -0.01 10.80
C ILE A 117 -0.66 0.55 10.43
N VAL A 118 -0.24 1.64 11.07
CA VAL A 118 1.07 2.27 10.82
C VAL A 118 2.21 1.31 11.14
N ASP A 119 2.15 0.64 12.30
CA ASP A 119 3.18 -0.30 12.72
C ASP A 119 3.27 -1.49 11.76
N LYS A 120 2.14 -2.00 11.27
CA LYS A 120 2.10 -3.07 10.27
C LYS A 120 2.69 -2.65 8.92
N ILE A 121 2.49 -1.40 8.49
CA ILE A 121 3.15 -0.92 7.28
C ILE A 121 4.67 -0.76 7.48
N ARG A 122 5.12 -0.34 8.66
CA ARG A 122 6.55 -0.34 9.00
C ARG A 122 7.15 -1.76 8.97
N GLU A 123 6.45 -2.74 9.57
CA GLU A 123 6.82 -4.15 9.48
C GLU A 123 6.93 -4.63 8.02
N ALA A 124 5.98 -4.26 7.16
CA ALA A 124 6.01 -4.60 5.74
C ALA A 124 7.24 -4.01 5.02
N VAL A 125 7.59 -2.76 5.30
CA VAL A 125 8.80 -2.12 4.73
C VAL A 125 10.07 -2.80 5.20
N ILE A 126 10.15 -3.15 6.49
CA ILE A 126 11.28 -3.91 7.06
C ILE A 126 11.36 -5.29 6.41
N TRP A 127 10.23 -6.00 6.31
CA TRP A 127 10.17 -7.30 5.65
C TRP A 127 10.67 -7.24 4.21
N ILE A 128 10.27 -6.23 3.43
CA ILE A 128 10.77 -6.00 2.07
C ILE A 128 12.28 -5.82 2.08
N TRP A 129 12.82 -5.02 3.02
CA TRP A 129 14.25 -4.76 3.12
C TRP A 129 15.03 -6.03 3.52
N ASP A 130 14.53 -6.80 4.48
CA ASP A 130 15.17 -8.05 4.97
C ASP A 130 15.18 -9.12 3.88
N ASN A 131 14.10 -9.27 3.14
CA ASN A 131 13.93 -10.29 2.10
C ASN A 131 14.31 -9.81 0.68
N ALA A 132 14.92 -8.64 0.56
CA ALA A 132 15.16 -7.99 -0.74
C ALA A 132 16.00 -8.87 -1.68
N ASP A 133 16.98 -9.63 -1.15
CA ASP A 133 17.85 -10.49 -1.93
C ASP A 133 17.08 -11.68 -2.52
N ASP A 134 16.13 -12.26 -1.78
CA ASP A 134 15.29 -13.38 -2.23
C ASP A 134 14.34 -12.98 -3.36
N TYR A 135 13.95 -11.70 -3.40
CA TYR A 135 13.04 -11.14 -4.42
C TYR A 135 13.76 -10.29 -5.48
N ALA A 136 15.11 -10.30 -5.47
CA ALA A 136 15.92 -9.47 -6.38
C ALA A 136 15.64 -7.96 -6.31
N ILE A 137 15.21 -7.47 -5.16
CA ILE A 137 14.92 -6.06 -4.89
C ILE A 137 16.21 -5.30 -4.56
N SER A 138 16.36 -4.11 -5.11
CA SER A 138 17.46 -3.21 -4.79
C SER A 138 17.22 -2.47 -3.46
N LYS A 139 17.86 -2.92 -2.37
CA LYS A 139 17.77 -2.31 -1.02
C LYS A 139 18.02 -0.79 -1.00
N ASN A 140 18.85 -0.31 -1.92
CA ASN A 140 19.24 1.09 -1.97
C ASN A 140 18.33 1.97 -2.84
N ARG A 141 17.24 1.42 -3.37
CA ARG A 141 16.35 2.10 -4.32
C ARG A 141 14.87 1.89 -4.00
N ILE A 142 14.54 1.80 -2.70
CA ILE A 142 13.17 1.63 -2.21
C ILE A 142 12.51 3.01 -2.09
N ASN A 143 11.36 3.18 -2.72
CA ASN A 143 10.56 4.40 -2.73
C ASN A 143 9.12 4.06 -2.32
N VAL A 144 8.39 5.00 -1.71
CA VAL A 144 7.04 4.75 -1.22
C VAL A 144 6.05 5.76 -1.76
N SER A 145 4.84 5.31 -2.05
CA SER A 145 3.71 6.17 -2.37
C SER A 145 2.42 5.56 -1.84
N GLY A 146 1.40 6.38 -1.81
CA GLY A 146 0.06 5.92 -1.46
C GLY A 146 -0.96 7.00 -1.75
N HIS A 147 -2.19 6.56 -1.91
CA HIS A 147 -3.30 7.45 -2.24
C HIS A 147 -4.23 7.63 -1.04
N SER A 148 -4.67 8.85 -0.74
CA SER A 148 -5.63 9.18 0.31
C SER A 148 -5.15 8.69 1.69
N ALA A 149 -5.83 7.74 2.33
CA ALA A 149 -5.36 7.10 3.56
C ALA A 149 -3.94 6.51 3.41
N GLY A 150 -3.63 5.93 2.25
CA GLY A 150 -2.27 5.48 1.90
C GLY A 150 -1.27 6.63 1.78
N GLY A 151 -1.71 7.80 1.30
CA GLY A 151 -0.89 9.00 1.27
C GLY A 151 -0.52 9.50 2.67
N HIS A 152 -1.46 9.48 3.61
CA HIS A 152 -1.20 9.76 5.01
C HIS A 152 -0.17 8.78 5.60
N ILE A 153 -0.33 7.47 5.37
CA ILE A 153 0.61 6.44 5.79
C ILE A 153 2.00 6.69 5.16
N THR A 154 2.05 7.01 3.86
CA THR A 154 3.29 7.38 3.16
C THR A 154 4.04 8.50 3.88
N GLY A 155 3.33 9.57 4.29
CA GLY A 155 3.92 10.66 5.06
C GLY A 155 4.53 10.20 6.39
N ILE A 156 3.86 9.30 7.09
CA ILE A 156 4.38 8.72 8.34
C ILE A 156 5.63 7.85 8.09
N ILE A 157 5.61 7.03 7.04
CA ILE A 157 6.77 6.19 6.68
C ILE A 157 8.00 7.05 6.35
N LEU A 158 7.81 8.17 5.65
CA LEU A 158 8.90 9.11 5.34
C LEU A 158 9.44 9.82 6.60
N ALA A 159 8.61 10.01 7.63
CA ALA A 159 8.98 10.61 8.91
C ALA A 159 9.48 9.59 9.94
N THR A 160 9.52 8.30 9.60
CA THR A 160 9.93 7.25 10.53
C THR A 160 11.43 7.29 10.77
N ASP A 161 11.86 7.36 12.03
CA ASP A 161 13.22 7.06 12.42
C ASP A 161 13.38 5.55 12.55
N TRP A 162 13.98 4.94 11.54
CA TRP A 162 14.18 3.50 11.48
C TRP A 162 15.16 3.00 12.54
N LYS A 163 16.08 3.85 13.01
CA LYS A 163 17.03 3.54 14.06
C LYS A 163 16.36 3.39 15.43
N GLU A 164 15.28 4.12 15.68
CA GLU A 164 14.47 3.94 16.91
C GLU A 164 13.73 2.59 16.92
N ILE A 165 13.45 2.00 15.76
CA ILE A 165 12.82 0.67 15.65
C ILE A 165 13.86 -0.43 15.88
N SER A 166 15.02 -0.34 15.21
CA SER A 166 16.15 -1.25 15.40
C SER A 166 17.47 -0.58 14.98
N GLU A 167 18.51 -0.70 15.80
CA GLU A 167 19.84 -0.17 15.50
C GLU A 167 20.48 -0.84 14.27
N GLU A 168 20.00 -2.02 13.87
CA GLU A 168 20.50 -2.76 12.70
C GLU A 168 19.97 -2.21 11.38
N LEU A 169 18.84 -1.51 11.41
CA LEU A 169 18.23 -0.93 10.22
C LEU A 169 18.99 0.32 9.76
N PRO A 170 19.13 0.57 8.44
CA PRO A 170 19.65 1.83 7.96
C PRO A 170 18.65 2.97 8.23
N SER A 171 19.14 4.17 8.50
CA SER A 171 18.28 5.34 8.74
C SER A 171 17.44 5.74 7.51
N ASP A 172 17.85 5.30 6.34
CA ASP A 172 17.30 5.69 5.05
C ASP A 172 16.79 4.49 4.22
N ILE A 173 16.11 3.52 4.84
CA ILE A 173 15.48 2.39 4.11
C ILE A 173 14.68 2.90 2.92
N VAL A 174 13.83 3.89 3.14
CA VAL A 174 13.04 4.55 2.08
C VAL A 174 13.78 5.80 1.61
N LYS A 175 14.08 5.87 0.32
CA LYS A 175 14.88 6.95 -0.28
C LYS A 175 14.05 8.19 -0.61
N THR A 176 12.84 7.99 -1.08
CA THR A 176 11.90 9.08 -1.39
C THR A 176 10.46 8.57 -1.36
N GLY A 177 9.50 9.51 -1.37
CA GLY A 177 8.12 9.14 -1.42
C GLY A 177 7.21 10.25 -1.95
N ILE A 178 6.04 9.82 -2.42
CA ILE A 178 5.02 10.70 -2.99
C ILE A 178 3.69 10.41 -2.29
N PRO A 179 3.34 11.16 -1.22
CA PRO A 179 2.01 11.08 -0.63
C PRO A 179 1.00 11.74 -1.57
N ILE A 180 0.02 10.97 -2.07
CA ILE A 180 -1.01 11.45 -2.97
C ILE A 180 -2.28 11.66 -2.16
N SER A 181 -2.72 12.93 -2.03
CA SER A 181 -3.99 13.30 -1.41
C SER A 181 -4.63 14.45 -2.18
N ARG A 182 -5.97 14.50 -2.13
CA ARG A 182 -6.75 15.57 -2.74
C ARG A 182 -7.75 16.11 -1.73
#